data_bae9d4d70730a97f14555fa4de622128
#
_entry.id   bae9d4d70730a97f14555fa4de622128
#
_cell.length_a   1.000
_cell.length_b   1.000
_cell.length_c   1.000
_cell.angle_alpha   90.00
_cell.angle_beta   90.00
_cell.angle_gamma   90.00
#
_symmetry.space_group_name_H-M   'P 1'
#
loop_
_entity.id
_entity.type
_entity.pdbx_description
1 polymer ?
#
loop_
_entity_poly.entity_id
_entity_poly.type
_entity_poly.pdbx_seq_one_letter_code
_entity_poly.pdbx_strand_id
1 'polypeptide(L)'
;VEVTPRAGEPAVGAGSADSVAAARARLEARPYSGRPVTFNFQDVPVRTVLQLIAEESNLNIVASDTVQGNVTLRLVNVPWDQALDIVLRAKGLDKRRDGNVIWVAPQPELAAFEKAKEDARIDLDNRVDLITDYVQINYHSAAAIYKALTEARGIGGQTGQGGTNQNETGFLSPRGRIVADERTNTLMISDIPKKVAQMRELISVIDRPVDQVLIEGRIVVATDSFARELGARFGISGNRDNVYFSGNLDANTQNRNSDVDTQRANANLLRDWQMQRDAALAAGNPVPPMPVLNSSTITRGLNVNLPVPSTMNPAGLALSILNAGYLLDVELSAMQEERRGEVISNPRVVTSNQREAIIRQGREVGYVTMTGAAGAVATPNVQFKDVLLELKVVPTITHDNRVFLDVNVKKDEVIGYLDTSIGTVPEIAKREVNTAVLVDDGQTVVIGGVYEFTDSNSVAKVPFLGDVPFLGALFKKKGRSKEKAELLIFLTPKVMRVEKRA
;
A
#
# COMPACT_ATOMS: atom_id res chain seq x y z
N VAL A 1 9.62 -27.92 22.59
CA VAL A 1 8.91 -27.18 23.64
C VAL A 1 7.46 -27.18 23.24
N GLU A 2 6.70 -28.05 23.88
CA GLU A 2 5.27 -28.27 23.78
C GLU A 2 4.52 -27.06 24.32
N VAL A 3 3.62 -26.47 23.53
CA VAL A 3 2.71 -25.42 23.99
C VAL A 3 1.31 -26.01 24.03
N THR A 4 0.82 -26.23 25.25
CA THR A 4 -0.55 -26.60 25.56
C THR A 4 -1.51 -25.43 25.21
N PRO A 5 -2.70 -25.70 24.62
CA PRO A 5 -3.70 -24.67 24.38
C PRO A 5 -4.48 -24.35 25.64
N ARG A 6 -4.59 -23.07 25.94
CA ARG A 6 -5.40 -22.49 27.02
C ARG A 6 -6.85 -22.39 26.58
N ALA A 7 -7.74 -23.05 27.30
CA ALA A 7 -9.17 -22.97 27.12
C ALA A 7 -9.72 -21.57 27.46
N GLY A 8 -10.68 -21.06 26.67
CA GLY A 8 -11.54 -19.96 27.05
C GLY A 8 -11.70 -18.84 26.02
N GLU A 9 -12.20 -19.12 24.82
CA GLU A 9 -12.85 -18.11 23.98
C GLU A 9 -14.35 -18.42 23.88
N PRO A 10 -15.24 -17.44 24.16
CA PRO A 10 -16.67 -17.65 23.97
C PRO A 10 -17.02 -17.57 22.48
N ALA A 11 -17.72 -18.59 22.02
CA ALA A 11 -18.27 -18.68 20.67
C ALA A 11 -19.23 -17.52 20.37
N VAL A 12 -18.81 -16.61 19.49
CA VAL A 12 -19.66 -15.60 18.87
C VAL A 12 -20.38 -16.29 17.70
N GLY A 13 -21.66 -16.61 17.86
CA GLY A 13 -22.40 -17.18 16.74
C GLY A 13 -23.79 -17.75 16.98
N ALA A 14 -24.46 -17.44 18.10
CA ALA A 14 -25.85 -17.91 18.30
C ALA A 14 -26.83 -16.84 18.84
N GLY A 15 -26.44 -15.56 18.92
CA GLY A 15 -27.25 -14.52 19.58
C GLY A 15 -28.23 -13.74 18.70
N SER A 16 -28.22 -13.87 17.37
CA SER A 16 -29.03 -13.00 16.51
C SER A 16 -30.42 -13.50 16.18
N ALA A 17 -30.62 -14.80 16.12
CA ALA A 17 -31.96 -15.39 15.81
C ALA A 17 -32.89 -15.34 17.04
N ASP A 18 -32.38 -15.62 18.23
CA ASP A 18 -33.16 -15.57 19.48
C ASP A 18 -33.50 -14.14 19.90
N SER A 19 -32.63 -13.16 19.62
CA SER A 19 -32.93 -11.74 19.93
C SER A 19 -34.02 -11.16 19.03
N VAL A 20 -34.07 -11.57 17.76
CA VAL A 20 -35.13 -11.16 16.80
C VAL A 20 -36.44 -11.86 17.13
N ALA A 21 -36.41 -13.14 17.52
CA ALA A 21 -37.57 -13.89 17.98
C ALA A 21 -38.13 -13.32 19.30
N ALA A 22 -37.24 -12.95 20.27
CA ALA A 22 -37.62 -12.31 21.51
C ALA A 22 -38.14 -10.88 21.31
N ALA A 23 -37.60 -10.12 20.36
CA ALA A 23 -38.11 -8.81 19.97
C ALA A 23 -39.49 -8.91 19.29
N ARG A 24 -39.72 -9.90 18.40
CA ARG A 24 -41.04 -10.19 17.83
C ARG A 24 -42.04 -10.62 18.88
N ALA A 25 -41.66 -11.52 19.81
CA ALA A 25 -42.52 -11.92 20.92
C ALA A 25 -42.90 -10.77 21.87
N ARG A 26 -41.99 -9.78 22.05
CA ARG A 26 -42.27 -8.54 22.83
C ARG A 26 -43.20 -7.58 22.04
N LEU A 27 -43.16 -7.55 20.72
CA LEU A 27 -44.06 -6.77 19.87
C LEU A 27 -45.48 -7.39 19.79
N GLU A 28 -45.58 -8.72 19.93
CA GLU A 28 -46.86 -9.44 19.93
C GLU A 28 -47.53 -9.48 21.34
N ALA A 29 -46.77 -9.33 22.40
CA ALA A 29 -47.32 -9.19 23.77
C ALA A 29 -47.78 -7.75 24.00
N ARG A 30 -48.98 -7.38 23.52
CA ARG A 30 -49.64 -6.15 23.95
C ARG A 30 -49.99 -6.30 25.42
N PRO A 31 -49.50 -5.47 26.33
CA PRO A 31 -49.87 -5.55 27.73
C PRO A 31 -51.35 -5.11 27.85
N TYR A 32 -52.24 -6.06 28.03
CA TYR A 32 -53.65 -5.75 28.34
C TYR A 32 -53.68 -5.20 29.77
N SER A 33 -54.21 -3.97 29.92
CA SER A 33 -54.23 -3.24 31.20
C SER A 33 -55.62 -3.03 31.76
N GLY A 34 -56.60 -3.64 31.14
CA GLY A 34 -58.03 -3.52 31.52
C GLY A 34 -58.38 -4.22 32.82
N ARG A 35 -59.43 -3.77 33.52
CA ARG A 35 -59.97 -4.49 34.66
C ARG A 35 -60.37 -5.89 34.28
N PRO A 36 -60.11 -6.95 35.08
CA PRO A 36 -60.52 -8.30 34.84
C PRO A 36 -62.03 -8.42 34.90
N VAL A 37 -62.65 -9.00 33.87
CA VAL A 37 -64.09 -9.21 33.76
C VAL A 37 -64.42 -10.69 33.58
N THR A 38 -65.59 -11.11 34.01
CA THR A 38 -66.09 -12.44 33.83
C THR A 38 -67.42 -12.39 33.05
N PHE A 39 -67.37 -12.90 31.82
CA PHE A 39 -68.55 -12.93 30.94
C PHE A 39 -68.90 -14.38 30.58
N ASN A 40 -70.22 -14.64 30.55
CA ASN A 40 -70.78 -15.89 30.07
C ASN A 40 -71.91 -15.56 29.08
N PHE A 41 -71.59 -15.55 27.80
CA PHE A 41 -72.57 -15.25 26.74
C PHE A 41 -72.99 -16.52 26.05
N GLN A 42 -74.29 -16.78 25.92
CA GLN A 42 -74.88 -17.84 25.17
C GLN A 42 -75.86 -17.24 24.19
N ASP A 43 -75.52 -17.29 22.88
CA ASP A 43 -76.31 -16.79 21.77
C ASP A 43 -76.77 -15.31 21.94
N VAL A 44 -75.87 -14.45 22.43
CA VAL A 44 -76.13 -13.04 22.66
C VAL A 44 -75.71 -12.21 21.44
N PRO A 45 -76.58 -11.23 20.99
CA PRO A 45 -76.18 -10.35 19.89
C PRO A 45 -74.90 -9.57 20.19
N VAL A 46 -73.98 -9.50 19.19
CA VAL A 46 -72.66 -8.81 19.33
C VAL A 46 -72.84 -7.37 19.83
N ARG A 47 -73.85 -6.64 19.40
CA ARG A 47 -74.13 -5.28 19.83
C ARG A 47 -74.35 -5.18 21.34
N THR A 48 -75.09 -6.14 21.92
CA THR A 48 -75.35 -6.21 23.39
C THR A 48 -74.08 -6.53 24.16
N VAL A 49 -73.21 -7.40 23.59
CA VAL A 49 -71.90 -7.71 24.17
C VAL A 49 -70.98 -6.48 24.14
N LEU A 50 -70.93 -5.74 23.03
CA LEU A 50 -70.14 -4.51 22.92
C LEU A 50 -70.64 -3.42 23.89
N GLN A 51 -71.97 -3.31 24.11
CA GLN A 51 -72.55 -2.39 25.08
C GLN A 51 -72.15 -2.74 26.51
N LEU A 52 -72.14 -4.02 26.87
CA LEU A 52 -71.73 -4.47 28.20
C LEU A 52 -70.23 -4.23 28.47
N ILE A 53 -69.43 -4.45 27.42
CA ILE A 53 -67.98 -4.13 27.50
C ILE A 53 -67.75 -2.61 27.61
N ALA A 54 -68.55 -1.79 26.96
CA ALA A 54 -68.51 -0.33 27.07
C ALA A 54 -68.80 0.15 28.50
N GLU A 55 -69.81 -0.45 29.17
CA GLU A 55 -70.17 -0.14 30.55
C GLU A 55 -69.01 -0.51 31.52
N GLU A 56 -68.39 -1.68 31.36
CA GLU A 56 -67.28 -2.12 32.21
C GLU A 56 -65.96 -1.36 31.95
N SER A 57 -65.73 -0.94 30.72
CA SER A 57 -64.51 -0.22 30.34
C SER A 57 -64.57 1.28 30.57
N ASN A 58 -65.79 1.81 30.80
CA ASN A 58 -66.11 3.25 30.86
C ASN A 58 -65.68 4.02 29.58
N LEU A 59 -65.73 3.33 28.43
CA LEU A 59 -65.43 3.88 27.11
C LEU A 59 -66.69 3.89 26.26
N ASN A 60 -66.77 4.87 25.36
CA ASN A 60 -67.84 4.93 24.41
C ASN A 60 -67.53 3.99 23.20
N ILE A 61 -68.36 2.96 23.02
CA ILE A 61 -68.23 2.04 21.87
C ILE A 61 -69.38 2.30 20.92
N VAL A 62 -69.04 2.61 19.69
CA VAL A 62 -69.99 2.81 18.58
C VAL A 62 -69.82 1.67 17.60
N ALA A 63 -70.87 0.89 17.39
CA ALA A 63 -70.87 -0.20 16.38
C ALA A 63 -71.54 0.28 15.09
N SER A 64 -70.89 -0.04 13.93
CA SER A 64 -71.50 0.19 12.61
C SER A 64 -72.83 -0.62 12.47
N ASP A 65 -73.71 -0.11 11.63
CA ASP A 65 -74.99 -0.79 11.37
C ASP A 65 -74.83 -2.17 10.69
N THR A 66 -73.71 -2.42 10.09
CA THR A 66 -73.32 -3.68 9.46
C THR A 66 -72.90 -4.77 10.44
N VAL A 67 -72.71 -4.42 11.76
CA VAL A 67 -72.34 -5.39 12.80
C VAL A 67 -73.56 -6.23 13.20
N GLN A 68 -73.56 -7.52 12.76
CA GLN A 68 -74.63 -8.47 13.02
C GLN A 68 -74.07 -9.82 13.52
N GLY A 69 -74.94 -10.65 14.11
CA GLY A 69 -74.67 -11.99 14.53
C GLY A 69 -74.59 -12.15 16.06
N ASN A 70 -74.68 -13.41 16.52
CA ASN A 70 -74.69 -13.77 17.93
C ASN A 70 -73.31 -14.35 18.32
N VAL A 71 -72.92 -14.14 19.55
CA VAL A 71 -71.65 -14.65 20.12
C VAL A 71 -71.97 -15.58 21.29
N THR A 72 -71.35 -16.76 21.27
CA THR A 72 -71.34 -17.66 22.41
C THR A 72 -69.87 -17.83 22.88
N LEU A 73 -69.58 -17.26 24.02
CA LEU A 73 -68.24 -17.36 24.60
C LEU A 73 -68.32 -17.25 26.13
N ARG A 74 -67.38 -17.90 26.80
CA ARG A 74 -67.18 -17.87 28.26
C ARG A 74 -65.77 -17.39 28.56
N LEU A 75 -65.65 -16.21 29.17
CA LEU A 75 -64.42 -15.61 29.65
C LEU A 75 -64.46 -15.48 31.16
N VAL A 76 -63.43 -15.93 31.85
CA VAL A 76 -63.34 -15.88 33.31
C VAL A 76 -62.03 -15.17 33.71
N ASN A 77 -62.18 -14.05 34.40
CA ASN A 77 -61.05 -13.25 34.88
C ASN A 77 -60.09 -12.79 33.77
N VAL A 78 -60.63 -12.28 32.65
CA VAL A 78 -59.90 -11.78 31.47
C VAL A 78 -60.00 -10.26 31.46
N PRO A 79 -58.89 -9.51 31.19
CA PRO A 79 -58.95 -8.07 31.00
C PRO A 79 -59.99 -7.68 29.90
N TRP A 80 -60.77 -6.61 30.15
CA TRP A 80 -61.86 -6.21 29.21
C TRP A 80 -61.35 -5.91 27.78
N ASP A 81 -60.14 -5.35 27.69
CA ASP A 81 -59.48 -5.04 26.41
C ASP A 81 -59.13 -6.30 25.64
N GLN A 82 -58.68 -7.35 26.31
CA GLN A 82 -58.47 -8.68 25.71
C GLN A 82 -59.82 -9.35 25.36
N ALA A 83 -60.83 -9.21 26.23
CA ALA A 83 -62.15 -9.73 25.94
C ALA A 83 -62.78 -9.09 24.68
N LEU A 84 -62.61 -7.78 24.55
CA LEU A 84 -63.02 -7.06 23.34
C LEU A 84 -62.30 -7.58 22.09
N ASP A 85 -61.01 -7.72 22.14
CA ASP A 85 -60.22 -8.24 21.01
C ASP A 85 -60.65 -9.66 20.59
N ILE A 86 -60.98 -10.52 21.54
CA ILE A 86 -61.45 -11.88 21.27
C ILE A 86 -62.80 -11.84 20.58
N VAL A 87 -63.75 -11.01 21.07
CA VAL A 87 -65.11 -10.84 20.47
C VAL A 87 -65.01 -10.30 19.06
N LEU A 88 -64.16 -9.28 18.81
CA LEU A 88 -63.98 -8.66 17.49
C LEU A 88 -63.36 -9.68 16.52
N ARG A 89 -62.34 -10.42 16.92
CA ARG A 89 -61.68 -11.43 16.11
C ARG A 89 -62.61 -12.60 15.77
N ALA A 90 -63.48 -13.03 16.71
CA ALA A 90 -64.39 -14.13 16.47
C ALA A 90 -65.46 -13.80 15.40
N LYS A 91 -65.71 -12.52 15.15
CA LYS A 91 -66.74 -12.05 14.19
C LYS A 91 -66.14 -11.32 12.96
N GLY A 92 -64.80 -11.30 12.82
CA GLY A 92 -64.14 -10.59 11.70
C GLY A 92 -64.35 -9.07 11.77
N LEU A 93 -64.53 -8.54 12.96
CA LEU A 93 -64.64 -7.11 13.25
C LEU A 93 -63.27 -6.55 13.63
N ASP A 94 -63.09 -5.26 13.42
CA ASP A 94 -61.90 -4.56 13.91
C ASP A 94 -62.34 -3.28 14.63
N LYS A 95 -61.44 -2.70 15.43
CA LYS A 95 -61.66 -1.53 16.22
C LYS A 95 -60.74 -0.38 15.87
N ARG A 96 -61.28 0.82 15.85
CA ARG A 96 -60.52 2.05 15.77
C ARG A 96 -60.81 2.93 16.96
N ARG A 97 -59.78 3.39 17.63
CA ARG A 97 -59.89 4.32 18.74
C ARG A 97 -59.68 5.75 18.26
N ASP A 98 -60.67 6.60 18.53
CA ASP A 98 -60.57 8.03 18.26
C ASP A 98 -60.91 8.77 19.58
N GLY A 99 -59.86 9.23 20.26
CA GLY A 99 -59.94 9.81 21.60
C GLY A 99 -60.54 8.85 22.63
N ASN A 100 -61.74 9.14 23.11
CA ASN A 100 -62.52 8.35 24.10
C ASN A 100 -63.64 7.50 23.47
N VAL A 101 -63.65 7.40 22.11
CA VAL A 101 -64.60 6.58 21.37
C VAL A 101 -63.90 5.45 20.64
N ILE A 102 -64.43 4.25 20.74
CA ILE A 102 -64.00 3.10 19.98
C ILE A 102 -65.07 2.80 18.92
N TRP A 103 -64.73 2.98 17.67
CA TRP A 103 -65.57 2.59 16.56
C TRP A 103 -65.29 1.14 16.16
N VAL A 104 -66.31 0.34 16.06
CA VAL A 104 -66.26 -1.08 15.72
C VAL A 104 -67.00 -1.30 14.40
N ALA A 105 -66.29 -1.88 13.42
CA ALA A 105 -66.85 -2.20 12.11
C ALA A 105 -66.23 -3.48 11.55
N PRO A 106 -66.83 -4.12 10.54
CA PRO A 106 -66.18 -5.21 9.79
C PRO A 106 -64.85 -4.76 9.18
N GLN A 107 -63.85 -5.64 9.21
CA GLN A 107 -62.49 -5.35 8.69
C GLN A 107 -62.51 -4.70 7.28
N PRO A 108 -63.28 -5.21 6.29
CA PRO A 108 -63.29 -4.57 4.95
C PRO A 108 -63.87 -3.16 4.94
N GLU A 109 -64.84 -2.83 5.82
CA GLU A 109 -65.42 -1.49 5.93
C GLU A 109 -64.43 -0.51 6.54
N LEU A 110 -63.69 -0.93 7.57
CA LEU A 110 -62.66 -0.12 8.22
C LEU A 110 -61.50 0.13 7.27
N ALA A 111 -61.05 -0.90 6.54
CA ALA A 111 -59.99 -0.78 5.55
C ALA A 111 -60.41 0.17 4.38
N ALA A 112 -61.66 0.09 3.94
CA ALA A 112 -62.23 1.00 2.91
C ALA A 112 -62.25 2.44 3.41
N PHE A 113 -62.67 2.67 4.69
CA PHE A 113 -62.69 3.99 5.30
C PHE A 113 -61.26 4.57 5.47
N GLU A 114 -60.32 3.76 5.90
CA GLU A 114 -58.91 4.20 6.01
C GLU A 114 -58.31 4.54 4.66
N LYS A 115 -58.59 3.72 3.66
CA LYS A 115 -58.20 4.02 2.27
C LYS A 115 -58.84 5.30 1.76
N ALA A 116 -60.16 5.49 1.93
CA ALA A 116 -60.86 6.71 1.52
C ALA A 116 -60.32 7.96 2.24
N LYS A 117 -59.96 7.84 3.50
CA LYS A 117 -59.35 8.93 4.29
C LYS A 117 -57.93 9.27 3.79
N GLU A 118 -57.12 8.24 3.44
CA GLU A 118 -55.78 8.46 2.88
C GLU A 118 -55.88 9.02 1.46
N ASP A 119 -56.79 8.51 0.63
CA ASP A 119 -57.04 9.04 -0.70
C ASP A 119 -57.50 10.51 -0.64
N ALA A 120 -58.40 10.85 0.29
CA ALA A 120 -58.83 12.25 0.51
C ALA A 120 -57.67 13.14 0.98
N ARG A 121 -56.72 12.60 1.80
CA ARG A 121 -55.53 13.32 2.23
C ARG A 121 -54.58 13.56 1.06
N ILE A 122 -54.37 12.54 0.24
CA ILE A 122 -53.57 12.65 -0.98
C ILE A 122 -54.18 13.66 -1.96
N ASP A 123 -55.51 13.64 -2.11
CA ASP A 123 -56.23 14.60 -2.97
C ASP A 123 -56.11 16.03 -2.44
N LEU A 124 -56.16 16.24 -1.14
CA LEU A 124 -55.90 17.55 -0.53
C LEU A 124 -54.47 18.00 -0.76
N ASP A 125 -53.50 17.12 -0.54
CA ASP A 125 -52.07 17.41 -0.81
C ASP A 125 -51.84 17.70 -2.30
N ASN A 126 -52.57 17.02 -3.20
CA ASN A 126 -52.51 17.25 -4.65
C ASN A 126 -53.17 18.58 -5.09
N ARG A 127 -54.03 19.18 -4.27
CA ARG A 127 -54.68 20.49 -4.56
C ARG A 127 -53.88 21.67 -4.01
N VAL A 128 -52.91 21.42 -3.13
CA VAL A 128 -52.03 22.47 -2.60
C VAL A 128 -51.20 23.04 -3.75
N ASP A 129 -51.06 24.38 -3.79
CA ASP A 129 -50.23 25.05 -4.77
C ASP A 129 -48.74 24.68 -4.59
N LEU A 130 -48.07 24.47 -5.73
CA LEU A 130 -46.64 24.21 -5.76
C LEU A 130 -45.89 25.50 -5.49
N ILE A 131 -44.92 25.44 -4.59
CA ILE A 131 -43.96 26.53 -4.37
C ILE A 131 -42.63 26.16 -5.00
N THR A 132 -41.91 27.15 -5.50
CA THR A 132 -40.56 26.97 -6.03
C THR A 132 -39.58 27.61 -5.07
N ASP A 133 -38.63 26.84 -4.61
CA ASP A 133 -37.52 27.27 -3.73
C ASP A 133 -36.20 27.09 -4.45
N TYR A 134 -35.26 28.01 -4.19
CA TYR A 134 -33.92 28.01 -4.74
C TYR A 134 -32.93 27.75 -3.60
N VAL A 135 -32.22 26.64 -3.68
CA VAL A 135 -31.23 26.25 -2.68
C VAL A 135 -29.84 26.29 -3.32
N GLN A 136 -29.01 27.22 -2.85
CA GLN A 136 -27.62 27.30 -3.27
C GLN A 136 -26.80 26.26 -2.52
N ILE A 137 -26.00 25.48 -3.25
CA ILE A 137 -25.11 24.45 -2.72
C ILE A 137 -23.71 25.02 -2.63
N ASN A 138 -23.06 24.85 -1.45
CA ASN A 138 -21.76 25.47 -1.17
C ASN A 138 -20.59 24.47 -1.24
N TYR A 139 -20.78 23.25 -0.75
CA TYR A 139 -19.70 22.26 -0.56
C TYR A 139 -19.81 21.06 -1.50
N HIS A 140 -21.01 20.80 -2.03
CA HIS A 140 -21.27 19.73 -2.99
C HIS A 140 -21.59 20.28 -4.38
N SER A 141 -21.61 19.41 -5.39
CA SER A 141 -22.14 19.73 -6.71
C SER A 141 -23.66 19.57 -6.73
N ALA A 142 -24.38 20.57 -7.21
CA ALA A 142 -25.83 20.50 -7.40
C ALA A 142 -26.23 19.31 -8.28
N ALA A 143 -25.46 18.99 -9.32
CA ALA A 143 -25.68 17.83 -10.18
C ALA A 143 -25.54 16.49 -9.42
N ALA A 144 -24.57 16.38 -8.50
CA ALA A 144 -24.40 15.16 -7.69
C ALA A 144 -25.55 14.97 -6.70
N ILE A 145 -26.00 16.04 -6.03
CA ILE A 145 -27.17 15.99 -5.13
C ILE A 145 -28.44 15.68 -5.91
N TYR A 146 -28.65 16.32 -7.07
CA TYR A 146 -29.76 16.01 -7.97
C TYR A 146 -29.80 14.53 -8.34
N LYS A 147 -28.65 13.96 -8.74
CA LYS A 147 -28.53 12.55 -9.10
C LYS A 147 -28.84 11.64 -7.91
N ALA A 148 -28.29 11.93 -6.73
CA ALA A 148 -28.56 11.16 -5.50
C ALA A 148 -30.05 11.17 -5.11
N LEU A 149 -30.72 12.34 -5.22
CA LEU A 149 -32.15 12.48 -4.90
C LEU A 149 -33.05 11.79 -5.93
N THR A 150 -32.64 11.73 -7.21
CA THR A 150 -33.39 11.06 -8.28
C THR A 150 -33.15 9.57 -8.36
N GLU A 151 -31.91 9.10 -8.10
CA GLU A 151 -31.55 7.67 -8.07
C GLU A 151 -32.11 6.95 -6.84
N ALA A 152 -32.28 7.62 -5.71
CA ALA A 152 -32.99 7.09 -4.54
C ALA A 152 -34.43 6.67 -4.87
N ARG A 153 -34.98 7.11 -6.01
CA ARG A 153 -36.23 6.68 -6.59
C ARG A 153 -36.23 5.23 -7.11
N GLY A 154 -35.04 4.65 -7.39
CA GLY A 154 -34.88 3.33 -8.02
C GLY A 154 -34.64 2.15 -7.07
N ILE A 155 -34.39 2.37 -5.80
CA ILE A 155 -33.98 1.27 -4.88
C ILE A 155 -35.17 0.46 -4.34
N GLY A 156 -36.44 0.95 -4.50
CA GLY A 156 -37.65 0.24 -4.12
C GLY A 156 -38.37 -0.54 -5.24
N GLY A 157 -37.96 -0.40 -6.48
CA GLY A 157 -38.60 -1.00 -7.65
C GLY A 157 -37.85 -2.20 -8.18
N GLN A 158 -38.10 -3.39 -7.62
CA GLN A 158 -37.77 -4.64 -8.27
C GLN A 158 -38.52 -4.73 -9.59
N THR A 159 -37.79 -4.97 -10.69
CA THR A 159 -38.33 -5.21 -12.05
C THR A 159 -39.32 -6.35 -12.04
N GLY A 160 -40.60 -6.03 -11.78
CA GLY A 160 -41.76 -6.91 -11.94
C GLY A 160 -42.70 -6.26 -12.94
N GLN A 161 -42.80 -6.84 -14.11
CA GLN A 161 -43.68 -6.49 -15.20
C GLN A 161 -45.15 -6.54 -14.72
N GLY A 162 -45.83 -5.38 -14.69
CA GLY A 162 -47.28 -5.28 -14.59
C GLY A 162 -47.83 -4.91 -13.21
N GLY A 163 -47.80 -3.64 -12.86
CA GLY A 163 -48.55 -3.10 -11.73
C GLY A 163 -48.44 -1.59 -11.67
N THR A 164 -49.49 -0.88 -12.10
CA THR A 164 -49.65 0.58 -12.01
C THR A 164 -49.85 1.03 -10.56
N ASN A 165 -48.84 0.94 -9.73
CA ASN A 165 -48.80 1.66 -8.44
C ASN A 165 -47.84 2.83 -8.54
N GLN A 166 -48.31 3.95 -9.05
CA GLN A 166 -47.58 5.23 -9.20
C GLN A 166 -47.38 5.98 -7.87
N ASN A 167 -47.51 5.34 -6.72
CA ASN A 167 -47.55 6.02 -5.42
C ASN A 167 -46.28 5.97 -4.58
N GLU A 168 -45.16 5.41 -5.05
CA GLU A 168 -43.90 5.47 -4.32
C GLU A 168 -42.91 6.40 -5.03
N THR A 169 -43.21 7.68 -4.98
CA THR A 169 -42.34 8.74 -5.47
C THR A 169 -41.40 9.16 -4.36
N GLY A 170 -40.26 8.52 -4.20
CA GLY A 170 -39.12 8.95 -3.40
C GLY A 170 -39.33 10.15 -2.45
N PHE A 171 -38.42 11.10 -2.47
CA PHE A 171 -38.52 12.31 -1.63
C PHE A 171 -39.48 13.38 -2.19
N LEU A 172 -39.83 13.35 -3.50
CA LEU A 172 -40.73 14.29 -4.16
C LEU A 172 -42.18 13.82 -4.15
N SER A 173 -43.10 14.79 -4.28
CA SER A 173 -44.48 14.46 -4.63
C SER A 173 -44.61 14.02 -6.12
N PRO A 174 -45.71 13.39 -6.54
CA PRO A 174 -45.94 13.04 -7.95
C PRO A 174 -45.89 14.22 -8.91
N ARG A 175 -46.14 15.44 -8.41
CA ARG A 175 -46.08 16.71 -9.15
C ARG A 175 -44.76 17.46 -8.98
N GLY A 176 -43.91 17.02 -8.05
CA GLY A 176 -42.65 17.67 -7.70
C GLY A 176 -41.60 17.56 -8.82
N ARG A 177 -40.84 18.64 -9.00
CA ARG A 177 -39.75 18.75 -9.96
C ARG A 177 -38.53 19.32 -9.29
N ILE A 178 -37.37 18.75 -9.58
CA ILE A 178 -36.06 19.30 -9.24
C ILE A 178 -35.29 19.57 -10.53
N VAL A 179 -34.57 20.69 -10.55
CA VAL A 179 -33.65 21.06 -11.63
C VAL A 179 -32.37 21.53 -11.00
N ALA A 180 -31.24 21.01 -11.47
CA ALA A 180 -29.90 21.46 -11.07
C ALA A 180 -29.37 22.43 -12.14
N ASP A 181 -28.94 23.63 -11.71
CA ASP A 181 -28.13 24.53 -12.52
C ASP A 181 -26.66 24.35 -12.13
N GLU A 182 -25.88 23.72 -13.00
CA GLU A 182 -24.44 23.49 -12.77
C GLU A 182 -23.62 24.77 -12.78
N ARG A 183 -24.06 25.79 -13.52
CA ARG A 183 -23.34 27.06 -13.65
C ARG A 183 -23.35 27.87 -12.35
N THR A 184 -24.51 27.91 -11.68
CA THR A 184 -24.70 28.65 -10.42
C THR A 184 -24.61 27.76 -9.18
N ASN A 185 -24.43 26.44 -9.38
CA ASN A 185 -24.45 25.42 -8.34
C ASN A 185 -25.70 25.51 -7.45
N THR A 186 -26.88 25.72 -8.08
CA THR A 186 -28.14 25.92 -7.40
C THR A 186 -29.15 24.84 -7.78
N LEU A 187 -29.87 24.34 -6.77
CA LEU A 187 -31.00 23.44 -6.96
C LEU A 187 -32.30 24.26 -6.92
N MET A 188 -33.09 24.13 -7.96
CA MET A 188 -34.47 24.66 -8.02
C MET A 188 -35.41 23.50 -7.71
N ILE A 189 -36.19 23.62 -6.62
CA ILE A 189 -37.12 22.62 -6.13
C ILE A 189 -38.53 23.21 -6.25
N SER A 190 -39.39 22.57 -7.02
CA SER A 190 -40.79 22.96 -7.15
C SER A 190 -41.68 21.82 -6.67
N ASP A 191 -42.26 21.96 -5.48
CA ASP A 191 -43.07 20.92 -4.85
C ASP A 191 -44.01 21.53 -3.79
N ILE A 192 -44.79 20.68 -3.11
CA ILE A 192 -45.65 21.04 -1.99
C ILE A 192 -44.81 21.63 -0.83
N PRO A 193 -45.27 22.70 -0.15
CA PRO A 193 -44.49 23.39 0.90
C PRO A 193 -43.87 22.47 1.94
N LYS A 194 -44.60 21.46 2.37
CA LYS A 194 -44.12 20.46 3.34
C LYS A 194 -42.94 19.66 2.80
N LYS A 195 -42.99 19.25 1.53
CA LYS A 195 -41.91 18.48 0.88
C LYS A 195 -40.69 19.34 0.62
N VAL A 196 -40.89 20.60 0.19
CA VAL A 196 -39.78 21.56 0.00
C VAL A 196 -39.03 21.80 1.31
N ALA A 197 -39.74 21.97 2.43
CA ALA A 197 -39.10 22.13 3.74
C ALA A 197 -38.28 20.89 4.17
N GLN A 198 -38.83 19.68 3.95
CA GLN A 198 -38.12 18.42 4.21
C GLN A 198 -36.87 18.29 3.35
N MET A 199 -36.95 18.63 2.06
CA MET A 199 -35.79 18.59 1.16
C MET A 199 -34.74 19.61 1.53
N ARG A 200 -35.12 20.81 1.93
CA ARG A 200 -34.20 21.84 2.41
C ARG A 200 -33.42 21.36 3.65
N GLU A 201 -34.09 20.72 4.59
CA GLU A 201 -33.47 20.13 5.76
C GLU A 201 -32.49 19.02 5.35
N LEU A 202 -32.92 18.11 4.47
CA LEU A 202 -32.06 17.05 3.95
C LEU A 202 -30.80 17.61 3.25
N ILE A 203 -30.96 18.61 2.38
CA ILE A 203 -29.84 19.26 1.69
C ILE A 203 -28.91 19.92 2.71
N SER A 204 -29.42 20.57 3.76
CA SER A 204 -28.58 21.21 4.79
C SER A 204 -27.75 20.21 5.59
N VAL A 205 -28.19 18.95 5.68
CA VAL A 205 -27.45 17.85 6.31
C VAL A 205 -26.38 17.30 5.38
N ILE A 206 -26.63 17.27 4.07
CA ILE A 206 -25.70 16.74 3.06
C ILE A 206 -24.64 17.80 2.71
N ASP A 207 -25.03 19.06 2.52
CA ASP A 207 -24.13 20.17 2.13
C ASP A 207 -23.32 20.67 3.32
N ARG A 208 -22.35 19.86 3.76
CA ARG A 208 -21.42 20.18 4.85
C ARG A 208 -19.99 20.23 4.33
N PRO A 209 -19.14 21.08 4.92
CA PRO A 209 -17.72 21.08 4.60
C PRO A 209 -17.12 19.71 4.91
N VAL A 210 -16.32 19.21 3.99
CA VAL A 210 -15.57 17.96 4.18
C VAL A 210 -14.21 18.29 4.79
N ASP A 211 -13.85 17.55 5.82
CA ASP A 211 -12.54 17.67 6.45
C ASP A 211 -11.44 17.27 5.46
N GLN A 212 -10.28 17.89 5.63
CA GLN A 212 -9.09 17.62 4.84
C GLN A 212 -8.10 16.81 5.67
N VAL A 213 -7.25 16.06 5.00
CA VAL A 213 -6.16 15.30 5.63
C VAL A 213 -4.85 15.73 4.99
N LEU A 214 -3.90 16.17 5.82
CA LEU A 214 -2.50 16.29 5.45
C LEU A 214 -1.86 14.91 5.65
N ILE A 215 -1.27 14.36 4.62
CA ILE A 215 -0.56 13.09 4.64
C ILE A 215 0.92 13.36 4.43
N GLU A 216 1.76 12.97 5.39
CA GLU A 216 3.20 13.04 5.30
C GLU A 216 3.76 11.62 5.18
N GLY A 217 4.43 11.33 4.06
CA GLY A 217 5.23 10.12 3.90
C GLY A 217 6.68 10.43 4.25
N ARG A 218 7.37 9.51 4.94
CA ARG A 218 8.81 9.57 5.13
C ARG A 218 9.43 8.26 4.69
N ILE A 219 10.29 8.33 3.69
CA ILE A 219 11.01 7.19 3.13
C ILE A 219 12.46 7.36 3.52
N VAL A 220 12.99 6.42 4.27
CA VAL A 220 14.39 6.39 4.72
C VAL A 220 15.07 5.20 4.04
N VAL A 221 16.16 5.48 3.33
CA VAL A 221 17.03 4.47 2.74
C VAL A 221 18.41 4.65 3.39
N ALA A 222 18.85 3.69 4.19
CA ALA A 222 20.15 3.67 4.80
C ALA A 222 21.01 2.56 4.19
N THR A 223 22.26 2.88 3.87
CA THR A 223 23.25 1.93 3.34
C THR A 223 24.51 1.98 4.17
N ASP A 224 25.06 0.82 4.51
CA ASP A 224 26.33 0.67 5.23
C ASP A 224 27.14 -0.42 4.53
N SER A 225 28.23 -0.05 3.89
CA SER A 225 29.13 -0.97 3.22
C SER A 225 30.52 -0.95 3.85
N PHE A 226 31.03 -2.13 4.09
CA PHE A 226 32.37 -2.37 4.66
C PHE A 226 33.12 -3.35 3.76
N ALA A 227 34.28 -2.97 3.27
CA ALA A 227 35.14 -3.83 2.50
C ALA A 227 36.57 -3.83 3.12
N ARG A 228 37.12 -4.99 3.31
CA ARG A 228 38.53 -5.17 3.77
C ARG A 228 39.18 -6.25 2.95
N GLU A 229 40.30 -5.91 2.34
CA GLU A 229 41.08 -6.83 1.54
C GLU A 229 42.55 -6.80 1.99
N LEU A 230 43.16 -7.97 2.06
CA LEU A 230 44.59 -8.17 2.33
C LEU A 230 45.11 -9.13 1.29
N GLY A 231 46.14 -8.74 0.58
CA GLY A 231 46.78 -9.53 -0.45
C GLY A 231 48.29 -9.49 -0.38
N ALA A 232 48.94 -10.45 -1.02
CA ALA A 232 50.36 -10.52 -1.10
C ALA A 232 50.83 -10.93 -2.49
N ARG A 233 52.00 -10.41 -2.88
CA ARG A 233 52.79 -10.90 -3.99
C ARG A 233 54.12 -11.35 -3.44
N PHE A 234 54.57 -12.48 -3.90
CA PHE A 234 55.87 -13.03 -3.52
C PHE A 234 56.52 -13.65 -4.75
N GLY A 235 57.77 -13.31 -4.96
CA GLY A 235 58.55 -13.86 -6.07
C GLY A 235 60.01 -14.05 -5.68
N ILE A 236 60.52 -15.18 -6.02
CA ILE A 236 61.98 -15.46 -5.97
C ILE A 236 62.40 -15.89 -7.35
N SER A 237 63.37 -15.20 -7.92
CA SER A 237 63.95 -15.49 -9.22
C SER A 237 65.45 -15.48 -9.10
N GLY A 238 66.14 -16.35 -9.84
CA GLY A 238 67.59 -16.40 -9.79
C GLY A 238 68.21 -17.15 -10.93
N ASN A 239 69.57 -16.92 -11.04
CA ASN A 239 70.46 -17.60 -11.92
C ASN A 239 71.75 -17.94 -11.21
N ARG A 240 72.10 -19.21 -11.12
CA ARG A 240 73.36 -19.68 -10.58
C ARG A 240 73.77 -20.93 -11.35
N ASP A 241 75.01 -20.89 -11.86
CA ASP A 241 75.65 -22.06 -12.48
C ASP A 241 74.76 -22.73 -13.59
N ASN A 242 74.16 -21.96 -14.51
CA ASN A 242 73.24 -22.40 -15.55
C ASN A 242 71.90 -22.97 -15.01
N VAL A 243 71.56 -22.79 -13.74
CA VAL A 243 70.26 -23.14 -13.13
C VAL A 243 69.47 -21.87 -13.00
N TYR A 244 68.38 -21.81 -13.74
CA TYR A 244 67.40 -20.69 -13.74
C TYR A 244 66.16 -21.09 -12.98
N PHE A 245 65.79 -20.30 -11.98
CA PHE A 245 64.56 -20.53 -11.22
C PHE A 245 63.75 -19.23 -11.07
N SER A 246 62.44 -19.35 -11.24
CA SER A 246 61.46 -18.27 -11.04
C SER A 246 60.08 -18.86 -10.84
N GLY A 247 59.10 -18.00 -10.61
CA GLY A 247 57.69 -18.40 -10.39
C GLY A 247 56.96 -18.85 -11.66
N ASN A 248 57.52 -18.58 -12.84
CA ASN A 248 56.89 -19.01 -14.11
C ASN A 248 57.97 -19.37 -15.16
N LEU A 249 57.59 -20.18 -16.16
CA LEU A 249 58.45 -20.67 -17.19
C LEU A 249 58.93 -19.55 -18.14
N ASP A 250 58.10 -18.54 -18.39
CA ASP A 250 58.42 -17.43 -19.28
C ASP A 250 59.56 -16.58 -18.72
N ALA A 251 59.51 -16.26 -17.41
CA ALA A 251 60.57 -15.54 -16.73
C ALA A 251 61.89 -16.36 -16.72
N ASN A 252 61.84 -17.70 -16.55
CA ASN A 252 62.99 -18.55 -16.66
C ASN A 252 63.62 -18.53 -18.03
N THR A 253 62.77 -18.58 -19.07
CA THR A 253 63.21 -18.51 -20.46
C THR A 253 63.86 -17.16 -20.76
N GLN A 254 63.27 -16.07 -20.29
CA GLN A 254 63.83 -14.73 -20.46
C GLN A 254 65.18 -14.58 -19.71
N ASN A 255 65.28 -15.07 -18.49
CA ASN A 255 66.52 -15.03 -17.71
C ASN A 255 67.63 -15.80 -18.41
N ARG A 256 67.32 -17.00 -18.90
CA ARG A 256 68.27 -17.81 -19.65
C ARG A 256 68.71 -17.07 -20.92
N ASN A 257 67.82 -16.52 -21.70
CA ASN A 257 68.14 -15.83 -22.95
C ASN A 257 68.96 -14.56 -22.68
N SER A 258 68.57 -13.76 -21.65
CA SER A 258 69.33 -12.58 -21.20
C SER A 258 70.76 -12.94 -20.78
N ASP A 259 70.93 -14.06 -20.07
CA ASP A 259 72.29 -14.53 -19.62
C ASP A 259 73.09 -14.97 -20.84
N VAL A 260 72.58 -15.77 -21.75
CA VAL A 260 73.25 -16.21 -22.95
C VAL A 260 73.65 -15.01 -23.83
N ASP A 261 72.79 -14.03 -24.02
CA ASP A 261 73.09 -12.84 -24.80
C ASP A 261 74.16 -11.97 -24.12
N THR A 262 74.12 -11.82 -22.78
CA THR A 262 75.13 -11.13 -21.98
C THR A 262 76.44 -11.81 -22.11
N GLN A 263 76.47 -13.14 -21.97
CA GLN A 263 77.74 -13.93 -22.10
C GLN A 263 78.39 -13.77 -23.51
N ARG A 264 77.53 -13.79 -24.58
CA ARG A 264 77.98 -13.55 -25.96
C ARG A 264 78.53 -12.13 -26.13
N ALA A 265 77.80 -11.12 -25.61
CA ALA A 265 78.29 -9.73 -25.67
C ALA A 265 79.60 -9.55 -24.94
N ASN A 266 79.76 -10.12 -23.76
CA ASN A 266 80.98 -10.08 -22.95
C ASN A 266 82.13 -10.84 -23.64
N ALA A 267 81.87 -11.98 -24.24
CA ALA A 267 82.85 -12.72 -25.01
C ALA A 267 83.34 -11.90 -26.24
N ASN A 268 82.48 -11.18 -26.91
CA ASN A 268 82.87 -10.29 -27.98
C ASN A 268 83.72 -9.11 -27.47
N LEU A 269 83.29 -8.44 -26.36
CA LEU A 269 84.07 -7.35 -25.72
C LEU A 269 85.44 -7.78 -25.31
N LEU A 270 85.58 -8.95 -24.74
CA LEU A 270 86.86 -9.51 -24.35
C LEU A 270 87.77 -9.84 -25.57
N ARG A 271 87.18 -10.40 -26.63
CA ARG A 271 87.90 -10.69 -27.88
C ARG A 271 88.39 -9.40 -28.53
N ASP A 272 87.49 -8.36 -28.67
CA ASP A 272 87.92 -7.09 -29.21
C ASP A 272 89.00 -6.40 -28.39
N TRP A 273 88.90 -6.46 -27.06
CA TRP A 273 89.94 -5.98 -26.14
C TRP A 273 91.23 -6.75 -26.30
N GLN A 274 91.22 -8.09 -26.41
CA GLN A 274 92.40 -8.90 -26.68
C GLN A 274 93.07 -8.49 -27.98
N MET A 275 92.36 -8.28 -29.05
CA MET A 275 92.85 -7.81 -30.36
C MET A 275 93.54 -6.44 -30.21
N GLN A 276 92.87 -5.48 -29.53
CA GLN A 276 93.43 -4.15 -29.26
C GLN A 276 94.67 -4.21 -28.34
N ARG A 277 94.67 -5.04 -27.34
CA ARG A 277 95.80 -5.29 -26.46
C ARG A 277 97.04 -5.83 -27.25
N ASP A 278 96.83 -6.85 -28.04
CA ASP A 278 97.83 -7.47 -28.82
C ASP A 278 98.44 -6.52 -29.87
N ALA A 279 97.61 -5.72 -30.55
CA ALA A 279 97.98 -4.65 -31.45
C ALA A 279 98.80 -3.54 -30.75
N ALA A 280 98.39 -3.13 -29.51
CA ALA A 280 99.07 -2.14 -28.72
C ALA A 280 100.47 -2.66 -28.26
N LEU A 281 100.51 -3.90 -27.82
CA LEU A 281 101.78 -4.55 -27.47
C LEU A 281 102.73 -4.65 -28.62
N ALA A 282 102.25 -5.02 -29.84
CA ALA A 282 103.03 -5.09 -31.08
C ALA A 282 103.60 -3.75 -31.54
N ALA A 283 102.85 -2.66 -31.26
CA ALA A 283 103.15 -1.27 -31.55
C ALA A 283 104.00 -0.54 -30.48
N GLY A 284 104.22 -1.15 -29.31
CA GLY A 284 104.88 -0.51 -28.18
C GLY A 284 104.08 0.53 -27.45
N ASN A 285 102.76 0.52 -27.61
CA ASN A 285 101.85 1.48 -27.03
C ASN A 285 101.26 0.94 -25.68
N PRO A 286 100.77 1.81 -24.77
CA PRO A 286 100.18 1.39 -23.53
C PRO A 286 98.92 0.55 -23.78
N VAL A 287 98.78 -0.56 -22.98
CA VAL A 287 97.65 -1.49 -23.08
C VAL A 287 96.32 -0.80 -22.69
N PRO A 288 95.29 -0.89 -23.52
CA PRO A 288 94.02 -0.30 -23.17
C PRO A 288 93.42 -0.95 -21.89
N PRO A 289 92.72 -0.19 -21.08
CA PRO A 289 92.04 -0.74 -19.88
C PRO A 289 91.02 -1.84 -20.26
N MET A 290 90.95 -2.86 -19.37
CA MET A 290 90.01 -3.97 -19.56
C MET A 290 88.53 -3.42 -19.62
N PRO A 291 87.72 -3.87 -20.58
CA PRO A 291 86.35 -3.43 -20.67
C PRO A 291 85.57 -3.89 -19.46
N VAL A 292 84.57 -3.04 -19.06
CA VAL A 292 83.59 -3.40 -18.04
C VAL A 292 82.63 -4.40 -18.66
N LEU A 293 82.54 -5.60 -18.08
CA LEU A 293 81.66 -6.64 -18.55
C LEU A 293 80.17 -6.31 -18.20
N ASN A 294 79.24 -6.62 -19.09
CA ASN A 294 77.88 -6.49 -18.85
C ASN A 294 77.40 -7.53 -17.85
N SER A 295 76.44 -7.16 -17.00
CA SER A 295 75.76 -8.06 -16.08
C SER A 295 74.41 -8.47 -16.67
N SER A 296 74.06 -9.76 -16.58
CA SER A 296 72.70 -10.21 -16.98
C SER A 296 71.63 -9.64 -16.07
N THR A 297 70.50 -9.33 -16.68
CA THR A 297 69.32 -8.86 -15.93
C THR A 297 68.47 -10.04 -15.51
N ILE A 298 68.03 -10.05 -14.25
CA ILE A 298 67.12 -11.06 -13.73
C ILE A 298 65.68 -10.54 -13.91
N THR A 299 64.89 -11.23 -14.72
CA THR A 299 63.46 -10.93 -14.92
C THR A 299 62.67 -11.45 -13.75
N ARG A 300 61.76 -10.61 -13.28
CA ARG A 300 60.90 -10.92 -12.12
C ARG A 300 59.89 -12.01 -12.50
N GLY A 301 59.84 -13.08 -11.73
CA GLY A 301 58.84 -14.15 -11.84
C GLY A 301 58.13 -14.31 -10.49
N LEU A 302 56.87 -13.96 -10.46
CA LEU A 302 56.07 -14.07 -9.23
C LEU A 302 55.66 -15.53 -9.00
N ASN A 303 55.96 -16.07 -7.84
CA ASN A 303 55.54 -17.40 -7.36
C ASN A 303 54.12 -17.34 -6.77
N VAL A 304 53.78 -16.21 -6.17
CA VAL A 304 52.46 -15.90 -5.65
C VAL A 304 52.06 -14.53 -6.16
N ASN A 305 50.90 -14.46 -6.80
CA ASN A 305 50.37 -13.20 -7.35
C ASN A 305 48.90 -13.04 -6.91
N LEU A 306 48.70 -12.68 -5.65
CA LEU A 306 47.40 -12.52 -5.01
C LEU A 306 47.27 -11.11 -4.39
N PRO A 307 47.41 -10.03 -5.19
CA PRO A 307 47.29 -8.68 -4.69
C PRO A 307 45.84 -8.28 -4.46
N VAL A 308 45.61 -7.19 -3.74
CA VAL A 308 44.39 -6.46 -3.76
C VAL A 308 44.23 -5.78 -5.13
N PRO A 309 43.06 -5.79 -5.81
CA PRO A 309 42.86 -5.14 -7.10
C PRO A 309 43.21 -3.65 -7.04
N SER A 310 43.92 -3.16 -8.08
CA SER A 310 44.32 -1.75 -8.15
C SER A 310 43.11 -0.78 -8.24
N THR A 311 41.97 -1.28 -8.71
CA THR A 311 40.69 -0.52 -8.77
C THR A 311 40.20 -0.08 -7.40
N MET A 312 40.69 -0.70 -6.31
CA MET A 312 40.32 -0.41 -4.92
C MET A 312 41.33 0.50 -4.21
N ASN A 313 42.32 1.08 -4.91
CA ASN A 313 43.36 1.96 -4.36
C ASN A 313 44.01 1.41 -3.09
N PRO A 314 44.59 0.18 -3.11
CA PRO A 314 45.19 -0.41 -1.93
C PRO A 314 46.49 0.33 -1.52
N ALA A 315 46.75 0.39 -0.21
CA ALA A 315 48.08 0.71 0.27
C ALA A 315 48.99 -0.51 0.13
N GLY A 316 50.21 -0.32 -0.30
CA GLY A 316 51.18 -1.40 -0.52
C GLY A 316 52.51 -1.11 0.15
N LEU A 317 53.16 -2.16 0.64
CA LEU A 317 54.56 -2.16 1.07
C LEU A 317 55.30 -3.20 0.21
N ALA A 318 56.27 -2.74 -0.56
CA ALA A 318 57.10 -3.60 -1.39
C ALA A 318 58.55 -3.59 -0.92
N LEU A 319 59.16 -4.76 -0.88
CA LEU A 319 60.57 -4.99 -0.58
C LEU A 319 61.15 -5.85 -1.69
N SER A 320 62.22 -5.35 -2.33
CA SER A 320 62.99 -6.09 -3.31
C SER A 320 64.41 -6.22 -2.86
N ILE A 321 64.94 -7.44 -2.81
CA ILE A 321 66.32 -7.73 -2.47
C ILE A 321 67.00 -8.36 -3.67
N LEU A 322 68.00 -7.66 -4.23
CA LEU A 322 68.81 -8.15 -5.31
C LEU A 322 70.17 -8.48 -4.75
N ASN A 323 70.62 -9.72 -4.88
CA ASN A 323 71.93 -10.19 -4.53
C ASN A 323 72.58 -10.92 -5.72
N ALA A 324 73.84 -11.24 -5.62
CA ALA A 324 74.57 -11.95 -6.66
C ALA A 324 73.89 -13.29 -7.00
N GLY A 325 73.12 -13.30 -8.10
CA GLY A 325 72.43 -14.47 -8.64
C GLY A 325 71.01 -14.73 -8.20
N TYR A 326 70.38 -13.88 -7.31
CA TYR A 326 68.98 -14.01 -7.01
C TYR A 326 68.31 -12.66 -6.75
N LEU A 327 66.99 -12.59 -7.06
CA LEU A 327 66.07 -11.50 -6.81
C LEU A 327 64.92 -12.03 -5.97
N LEU A 328 64.70 -11.42 -4.81
CA LEU A 328 63.56 -11.68 -3.94
C LEU A 328 62.68 -10.46 -3.92
N ASP A 329 61.43 -10.63 -4.34
CA ASP A 329 60.41 -9.59 -4.31
C ASP A 329 59.30 -10.01 -3.32
N VAL A 330 58.92 -9.11 -2.43
CA VAL A 330 57.80 -9.27 -1.51
C VAL A 330 56.97 -8.00 -1.54
N GLU A 331 55.67 -8.09 -1.82
CA GLU A 331 54.73 -6.99 -1.79
C GLU A 331 53.50 -7.39 -0.96
N LEU A 332 53.19 -6.58 0.00
CA LEU A 332 51.95 -6.68 0.79
C LEU A 332 51.02 -5.54 0.38
N SER A 333 49.80 -5.87 0.08
CA SER A 333 48.73 -4.88 -0.27
C SER A 333 47.56 -5.05 0.70
N ALA A 334 47.05 -3.92 1.19
CA ALA A 334 45.92 -3.89 2.12
C ALA A 334 44.99 -2.73 1.78
N MET A 335 43.69 -2.96 1.96
CA MET A 335 42.66 -1.94 1.80
C MET A 335 41.56 -2.16 2.83
N GLN A 336 41.07 -1.08 3.40
CA GLN A 336 39.82 -1.06 4.16
C GLN A 336 39.02 0.16 3.74
N GLU A 337 37.77 -0.06 3.42
CA GLU A 337 36.85 0.98 3.00
C GLU A 337 35.54 0.83 3.78
N GLU A 338 35.03 1.96 4.27
CA GLU A 338 33.74 2.05 4.92
C GLU A 338 32.93 3.17 4.25
N ARG A 339 31.71 2.87 3.85
CA ARG A 339 30.79 3.85 3.29
C ARG A 339 29.48 3.76 4.05
N ARG A 340 28.99 4.91 4.51
CA ARG A 340 27.66 5.05 5.11
C ARG A 340 26.92 6.14 4.39
N GLY A 341 25.68 5.86 4.02
CA GLY A 341 24.81 6.81 3.35
C GLY A 341 23.38 6.71 3.88
N GLU A 342 22.73 7.83 4.01
CA GLU A 342 21.31 7.90 4.34
C GLU A 342 20.62 8.87 3.40
N VAL A 343 19.49 8.45 2.82
CA VAL A 343 18.66 9.26 1.96
C VAL A 343 17.26 9.31 2.54
N ILE A 344 16.83 10.51 2.93
CA ILE A 344 15.49 10.75 3.48
C ILE A 344 14.68 11.53 2.46
N SER A 345 13.49 11.03 2.12
CA SER A 345 12.53 11.67 1.22
C SER A 345 11.21 11.87 1.95
N ASN A 346 10.70 13.09 2.00
CA ASN A 346 9.48 13.47 2.75
C ASN A 346 8.43 14.09 1.81
N PRO A 347 7.69 13.29 0.99
CA PRO A 347 6.55 13.80 0.24
C PRO A 347 5.40 14.14 1.18
N ARG A 348 4.72 15.26 0.90
CA ARG A 348 3.56 15.74 1.66
C ARG A 348 2.46 16.12 0.69
N VAL A 349 1.22 15.75 1.01
CA VAL A 349 0.06 16.09 0.22
C VAL A 349 -1.15 16.34 1.11
N VAL A 350 -1.99 17.28 0.72
CA VAL A 350 -3.28 17.56 1.37
C VAL A 350 -4.39 17.18 0.42
N THR A 351 -5.39 16.48 0.93
CA THR A 351 -6.59 16.14 0.16
C THR A 351 -7.83 16.11 1.05
N SER A 352 -8.99 16.20 0.42
CA SER A 352 -10.27 16.03 1.11
C SER A 352 -10.53 14.55 1.43
N ASN A 353 -11.37 14.30 2.43
CA ASN A 353 -11.83 12.97 2.78
C ASN A 353 -12.37 12.21 1.55
N GLN A 354 -11.96 10.95 1.37
CA GLN A 354 -12.33 10.04 0.27
C GLN A 354 -11.91 10.50 -1.14
N ARG A 355 -10.95 11.42 -1.25
CA ARG A 355 -10.43 11.89 -2.53
C ARG A 355 -8.99 11.48 -2.72
N GLU A 356 -8.70 10.91 -3.89
CA GLU A 356 -7.33 10.55 -4.28
C GLU A 356 -6.46 11.80 -4.42
N ALA A 357 -5.24 11.73 -3.87
CA ALA A 357 -4.19 12.69 -4.10
C ALA A 357 -2.91 12.00 -4.54
N ILE A 358 -2.19 12.65 -5.45
CA ILE A 358 -0.94 12.15 -6.00
C ILE A 358 0.08 13.28 -5.99
N ILE A 359 1.26 13.01 -5.43
CA ILE A 359 2.43 13.87 -5.58
C ILE A 359 3.54 13.08 -6.26
N ARG A 360 4.16 13.68 -7.28
CA ARG A 360 5.26 13.10 -8.05
C ARG A 360 6.42 14.07 -8.13
N GLN A 361 7.63 13.55 -7.98
CA GLN A 361 8.86 14.30 -8.15
C GLN A 361 9.90 13.38 -8.79
N GLY A 362 10.57 13.82 -9.83
CA GLY A 362 11.58 13.01 -10.49
C GLY A 362 12.09 13.61 -11.77
N ARG A 363 12.65 12.76 -12.61
CA ARG A 363 13.18 13.09 -13.95
C ARG A 363 12.89 11.97 -14.93
N GLU A 364 12.86 12.33 -16.19
CA GLU A 364 12.83 11.36 -17.29
C GLU A 364 14.25 11.05 -17.74
N VAL A 365 14.54 9.77 -17.96
CA VAL A 365 15.84 9.30 -18.43
C VAL A 365 15.66 8.73 -19.83
N GLY A 366 16.33 9.35 -20.82
CA GLY A 366 16.31 8.89 -22.20
C GLY A 366 17.22 7.68 -22.41
N TYR A 367 16.78 6.74 -23.21
CA TYR A 367 17.58 5.60 -23.69
C TYR A 367 17.26 5.30 -25.15
N VAL A 368 18.23 4.72 -25.86
CA VAL A 368 18.08 4.41 -27.29
C VAL A 368 17.55 2.99 -27.44
N THR A 369 16.53 2.84 -28.27
CA THR A 369 16.01 1.55 -28.73
C THR A 369 16.13 1.46 -30.24
N MET A 370 16.37 0.25 -30.77
CA MET A 370 16.34 0.01 -32.20
C MET A 370 14.96 -0.49 -32.61
N THR A 371 14.34 0.20 -33.55
CA THR A 371 13.07 -0.23 -34.13
C THR A 371 13.29 -0.61 -35.59
N GLY A 372 13.03 -1.86 -35.96
CA GLY A 372 13.10 -2.35 -37.30
C GLY A 372 12.41 -3.70 -37.46
N ALA A 373 11.69 -3.92 -38.57
CA ALA A 373 11.17 -5.24 -38.93
C ALA A 373 12.30 -6.14 -39.45
N ALA A 374 12.15 -7.45 -39.30
CA ALA A 374 13.13 -8.41 -39.84
C ALA A 374 13.39 -8.15 -41.32
N GLY A 375 14.64 -7.76 -41.69
CA GLY A 375 15.06 -7.43 -43.04
C GLY A 375 15.11 -5.93 -43.39
N ALA A 376 14.72 -5.02 -42.48
CA ALA A 376 14.85 -3.58 -42.67
C ALA A 376 16.05 -3.00 -41.90
N VAL A 377 16.57 -1.85 -42.33
CA VAL A 377 17.60 -1.12 -41.59
C VAL A 377 17.01 -0.65 -40.26
N ALA A 378 17.58 -1.13 -39.17
CA ALA A 378 17.14 -0.72 -37.82
C ALA A 378 17.44 0.77 -37.62
N THR A 379 16.43 1.56 -37.29
CA THR A 379 16.55 2.99 -36.98
C THR A 379 16.60 3.19 -35.44
N PRO A 380 17.57 3.99 -34.96
CA PRO A 380 17.62 4.33 -33.54
C PRO A 380 16.43 5.24 -33.18
N ASN A 381 15.74 4.90 -32.11
CA ASN A 381 14.65 5.68 -31.54
C ASN A 381 14.96 5.98 -30.08
N VAL A 382 14.79 7.23 -29.63
CA VAL A 382 14.97 7.63 -28.26
C VAL A 382 13.64 7.48 -27.50
N GLN A 383 13.65 6.68 -26.46
CA GLN A 383 12.53 6.56 -25.53
C GLN A 383 12.91 7.14 -24.17
N PHE A 384 11.90 7.64 -23.48
CA PHE A 384 12.06 8.19 -22.13
C PHE A 384 11.42 7.27 -21.10
N LYS A 385 12.09 7.13 -19.96
CA LYS A 385 11.61 6.36 -18.82
C LYS A 385 11.55 7.27 -17.60
N ASP A 386 10.38 7.34 -16.98
CA ASP A 386 10.17 8.07 -15.74
C ASP A 386 10.93 7.39 -14.59
N VAL A 387 11.70 8.19 -13.86
CA VAL A 387 12.38 7.82 -12.63
C VAL A 387 11.95 8.82 -11.56
N LEU A 388 10.98 8.41 -10.75
CA LEU A 388 10.30 9.34 -9.86
C LEU A 388 10.00 8.75 -8.48
N LEU A 389 9.86 9.66 -7.52
CA LEU A 389 9.20 9.45 -6.25
C LEU A 389 7.72 9.78 -6.44
N GLU A 390 6.84 8.84 -6.14
CA GLU A 390 5.39 9.01 -6.18
C GLU A 390 4.79 8.61 -4.83
N LEU A 391 3.95 9.45 -4.29
CA LEU A 391 3.03 9.13 -3.21
C LEU A 391 1.62 9.32 -3.75
N LYS A 392 0.87 8.23 -3.82
CA LYS A 392 -0.55 8.18 -4.14
C LYS A 392 -1.30 7.72 -2.92
N VAL A 393 -2.35 8.46 -2.52
CA VAL A 393 -3.08 8.18 -1.28
C VAL A 393 -4.54 8.55 -1.38
N VAL A 394 -5.40 7.72 -0.78
CA VAL A 394 -6.82 7.97 -0.58
C VAL A 394 -7.10 7.87 0.92
N PRO A 395 -7.33 9.00 1.61
CA PRO A 395 -7.70 8.99 3.02
C PRO A 395 -9.20 8.80 3.22
N THR A 396 -9.60 8.08 4.27
CA THR A 396 -10.97 7.98 4.76
C THR A 396 -10.98 8.22 6.26
N ILE A 397 -11.61 9.31 6.70
CA ILE A 397 -11.73 9.65 8.12
C ILE A 397 -12.86 8.81 8.71
N THR A 398 -12.57 8.07 9.78
CA THR A 398 -13.54 7.27 10.50
C THR A 398 -14.23 8.09 11.59
N HIS A 399 -15.38 7.61 12.10
CA HIS A 399 -16.16 8.32 13.12
C HIS A 399 -15.41 8.49 14.44
N ASP A 400 -14.47 7.62 14.76
CA ASP A 400 -13.61 7.62 15.95
C ASP A 400 -12.31 8.43 15.78
N ASN A 401 -12.28 9.36 14.82
CA ASN A 401 -11.13 10.25 14.49
C ASN A 401 -9.83 9.51 14.11
N ARG A 402 -9.93 8.32 13.57
CA ARG A 402 -8.83 7.65 12.90
C ARG A 402 -8.89 7.89 11.41
N VAL A 403 -7.79 7.69 10.73
CA VAL A 403 -7.69 7.84 9.28
C VAL A 403 -7.32 6.50 8.68
N PHE A 404 -8.22 5.95 7.89
CA PHE A 404 -7.92 4.82 7.02
C PHE A 404 -7.27 5.37 5.75
N LEU A 405 -6.10 4.84 5.42
CA LEU A 405 -5.28 5.28 4.30
C LEU A 405 -5.05 4.12 3.35
N ASP A 406 -5.46 4.27 2.10
CA ASP A 406 -5.02 3.43 1.00
C ASP A 406 -3.86 4.14 0.30
N VAL A 407 -2.67 3.52 0.36
CA VAL A 407 -1.40 4.19 0.04
C VAL A 407 -0.60 3.35 -0.94
N ASN A 408 -0.16 3.99 -2.01
CA ASN A 408 0.86 3.47 -2.91
C ASN A 408 2.05 4.44 -2.92
N VAL A 409 3.20 3.94 -2.49
CA VAL A 409 4.47 4.68 -2.47
C VAL A 409 5.43 4.03 -3.45
N LYS A 410 5.96 4.81 -4.38
CA LYS A 410 7.00 4.37 -5.34
C LYS A 410 8.20 5.28 -5.25
N LYS A 411 9.39 4.69 -5.22
CA LYS A 411 10.66 5.40 -5.33
C LYS A 411 11.54 4.67 -6.34
N ASP A 412 11.70 5.27 -7.49
CA ASP A 412 12.63 4.84 -8.50
C ASP A 412 13.94 5.64 -8.41
N GLU A 413 15.07 4.99 -8.68
CA GLU A 413 16.40 5.60 -8.62
C GLU A 413 17.31 4.99 -9.69
N VAL A 414 18.03 5.82 -10.44
CA VAL A 414 19.06 5.33 -11.38
C VAL A 414 20.29 4.95 -10.56
N ILE A 415 20.65 3.68 -10.56
CA ILE A 415 21.82 3.15 -9.87
C ILE A 415 23.03 3.02 -10.76
N GLY A 416 22.86 2.98 -12.08
CA GLY A 416 23.94 2.85 -13.05
C GLY A 416 23.45 2.98 -14.47
N TYR A 417 24.42 2.84 -15.39
CA TYR A 417 24.16 2.75 -16.81
C TYR A 417 24.89 1.53 -17.36
N LEU A 418 24.16 0.74 -18.14
CA LEU A 418 24.69 -0.42 -18.82
C LEU A 418 25.03 -0.05 -20.26
N ASP A 419 26.29 -0.19 -20.67
CA ASP A 419 26.70 0.01 -22.03
C ASP A 419 26.37 -1.23 -22.85
N THR A 420 25.55 -1.03 -23.88
CA THR A 420 25.19 -2.08 -24.83
C THR A 420 25.70 -1.71 -26.22
N SER A 421 25.73 -2.69 -27.13
CA SER A 421 26.15 -2.46 -28.53
C SER A 421 25.27 -1.42 -29.28
N ILE A 422 24.13 -1.02 -28.71
CA ILE A 422 23.16 -0.09 -29.31
C ILE A 422 23.14 1.28 -28.58
N GLY A 423 23.80 1.41 -27.45
CA GLY A 423 23.84 2.61 -26.63
C GLY A 423 23.75 2.29 -25.15
N THR A 424 23.75 3.33 -24.34
CA THR A 424 23.71 3.26 -22.87
C THR A 424 22.27 3.13 -22.40
N VAL A 425 21.98 2.14 -21.56
CA VAL A 425 20.66 1.90 -20.96
C VAL A 425 20.72 2.13 -19.45
N PRO A 426 19.80 2.91 -18.86
CA PRO A 426 19.80 3.15 -17.42
C PRO A 426 19.36 1.90 -16.66
N GLU A 427 20.08 1.58 -15.60
CA GLU A 427 19.69 0.60 -14.60
C GLU A 427 18.92 1.30 -13.48
N ILE A 428 17.67 0.86 -13.23
CA ILE A 428 16.76 1.54 -12.32
C ILE A 428 16.39 0.60 -11.17
N ALA A 429 16.78 1.01 -9.95
CA ALA A 429 16.28 0.39 -8.72
C ALA A 429 14.86 0.87 -8.44
N LYS A 430 13.94 -0.06 -8.23
CA LYS A 430 12.54 0.21 -7.93
C LYS A 430 12.20 -0.23 -6.52
N ARG A 431 11.56 0.66 -5.79
CA ARG A 431 11.02 0.38 -4.45
C ARG A 431 9.57 0.80 -4.44
N GLU A 432 8.67 -0.15 -4.21
CA GLU A 432 7.23 0.09 -4.21
C GLU A 432 6.59 -0.60 -3.02
N VAL A 433 5.69 0.12 -2.34
CA VAL A 433 4.84 -0.39 -1.29
C VAL A 433 3.40 0.01 -1.59
N ASN A 434 2.50 -0.98 -1.62
CA ASN A 434 1.07 -0.79 -1.79
C ASN A 434 0.37 -1.45 -0.60
N THR A 435 -0.31 -0.65 0.21
CA THR A 435 -0.90 -1.12 1.46
C THR A 435 -2.05 -0.22 1.91
N ALA A 436 -2.91 -0.78 2.75
CA ALA A 436 -3.97 -0.05 3.42
C ALA A 436 -3.79 -0.15 4.94
N VAL A 437 -3.81 0.98 5.64
CA VAL A 437 -3.55 1.07 7.07
C VAL A 437 -4.54 2.01 7.76
N LEU A 438 -4.85 1.72 9.02
CA LEU A 438 -5.64 2.58 9.89
C LEU A 438 -4.71 3.21 10.92
N VAL A 439 -4.67 4.54 10.98
CA VAL A 439 -3.74 5.31 11.82
C VAL A 439 -4.51 6.35 12.61
N ASP A 440 -4.12 6.57 13.86
CA ASP A 440 -4.70 7.64 14.69
C ASP A 440 -4.24 9.02 14.17
N ASP A 441 -5.07 10.04 14.34
CA ASP A 441 -4.78 11.40 13.91
C ASP A 441 -3.47 11.93 14.52
N GLY A 442 -2.54 12.36 13.68
CA GLY A 442 -1.23 12.88 14.06
C GLY A 442 -0.20 11.83 14.48
N GLN A 443 -0.52 10.54 14.49
CA GLN A 443 0.43 9.49 14.81
C GLN A 443 1.22 9.02 13.59
N THR A 444 2.46 8.62 13.82
CA THR A 444 3.34 8.06 12.79
C THR A 444 3.35 6.55 12.90
N VAL A 445 3.07 5.87 11.79
CA VAL A 445 3.14 4.41 11.68
C VAL A 445 4.21 4.01 10.67
N VAL A 446 4.88 2.90 10.93
CA VAL A 446 5.74 2.23 9.94
C VAL A 446 4.84 1.34 9.08
N ILE A 447 4.71 1.67 7.79
CA ILE A 447 3.86 0.90 6.86
C ILE A 447 4.60 -0.27 6.21
N GLY A 448 5.93 -0.24 6.24
CA GLY A 448 6.74 -1.31 5.70
C GLY A 448 8.23 -0.98 5.69
N GLY A 449 9.03 -2.00 5.43
CA GLY A 449 10.47 -1.87 5.30
C GLY A 449 11.09 -3.15 4.78
N VAL A 450 12.31 -3.03 4.28
CA VAL A 450 13.14 -4.14 3.81
C VAL A 450 14.52 -3.96 4.42
N TYR A 451 15.04 -5.00 5.05
CA TYR A 451 16.40 -5.07 5.52
C TYR A 451 17.14 -6.14 4.73
N GLU A 452 18.23 -5.77 4.11
CA GLU A 452 19.09 -6.66 3.33
C GLU A 452 20.48 -6.63 3.92
N PHE A 453 21.05 -7.80 4.12
CA PHE A 453 22.40 -7.96 4.66
C PHE A 453 23.15 -9.02 3.88
N THR A 454 24.27 -8.62 3.28
CA THR A 454 25.19 -9.49 2.57
C THR A 454 26.52 -9.51 3.30
N ASP A 455 27.02 -10.67 3.71
CA ASP A 455 28.38 -10.88 4.26
C ASP A 455 29.11 -11.89 3.37
N SER A 456 30.12 -11.44 2.68
CA SER A 456 30.95 -12.24 1.78
C SER A 456 32.37 -12.32 2.28
N ASN A 457 32.83 -13.53 2.51
CA ASN A 457 34.21 -13.81 2.86
C ASN A 457 34.87 -14.60 1.75
N SER A 458 35.91 -14.07 1.15
CA SER A 458 36.72 -14.72 0.12
C SER A 458 38.12 -15.00 0.60
N VAL A 459 38.62 -16.20 0.37
CA VAL A 459 39.99 -16.59 0.66
C VAL A 459 40.58 -17.29 -0.55
N ALA A 460 41.55 -16.68 -1.18
CA ALA A 460 42.37 -17.32 -2.21
C ALA A 460 43.75 -17.61 -1.61
N LYS A 461 44.20 -18.85 -1.66
CA LYS A 461 45.48 -19.28 -1.06
C LYS A 461 46.21 -20.27 -1.95
N VAL A 462 47.53 -20.31 -1.82
CA VAL A 462 48.34 -21.38 -2.38
C VAL A 462 48.15 -22.62 -1.49
N PRO A 463 47.75 -23.78 -2.04
CA PRO A 463 47.59 -25.00 -1.27
C PRO A 463 48.84 -25.32 -0.43
N PHE A 464 48.69 -25.83 0.78
CA PHE A 464 49.68 -26.14 1.77
C PHE A 464 50.46 -24.90 2.32
N LEU A 465 50.99 -24.02 1.49
CA LEU A 465 51.76 -22.85 1.92
C LEU A 465 50.91 -21.78 2.62
N GLY A 466 49.68 -21.62 2.17
CA GLY A 466 48.73 -20.66 2.77
C GLY A 466 48.27 -21.05 4.18
N ASP A 467 48.50 -22.30 4.62
CA ASP A 467 48.07 -22.80 5.93
C ASP A 467 49.20 -22.84 6.95
N VAL A 468 50.45 -22.50 6.56
CA VAL A 468 51.59 -22.44 7.45
C VAL A 468 51.39 -21.31 8.47
N PRO A 469 51.56 -21.57 9.78
CA PRO A 469 51.48 -20.53 10.80
C PRO A 469 52.54 -19.45 10.56
N PHE A 470 52.18 -18.19 10.76
CA PHE A 470 52.93 -16.95 10.54
C PHE A 470 53.29 -16.66 9.08
N LEU A 471 53.82 -17.60 8.31
CA LEU A 471 54.22 -17.40 6.91
C LEU A 471 53.05 -17.49 5.92
N GLY A 472 51.98 -18.18 6.29
CA GLY A 472 50.83 -18.37 5.42
C GLY A 472 50.13 -17.06 4.98
N ALA A 473 50.37 -15.95 5.69
CA ALA A 473 49.82 -14.64 5.28
C ALA A 473 50.40 -14.15 3.94
N LEU A 474 51.66 -14.55 3.60
CA LEU A 474 52.31 -14.21 2.32
C LEU A 474 51.78 -15.04 1.12
N PHE A 475 51.05 -16.12 1.39
CA PHE A 475 50.56 -17.08 0.40
C PHE A 475 49.03 -17.10 0.28
N LYS A 476 48.39 -16.07 0.81
CA LYS A 476 46.92 -15.97 0.73
C LYS A 476 46.43 -14.53 0.57
N LYS A 477 45.32 -14.40 -0.16
CA LYS A 477 44.48 -13.19 -0.20
C LYS A 477 43.24 -13.42 0.62
N LYS A 478 42.90 -12.47 1.47
CA LYS A 478 41.64 -12.47 2.22
C LYS A 478 40.84 -11.23 1.81
N GLY A 479 39.59 -11.45 1.48
CA GLY A 479 38.64 -10.39 1.25
C GLY A 479 37.41 -10.60 2.14
N ARG A 480 36.94 -9.54 2.76
CA ARG A 480 35.65 -9.50 3.46
C ARG A 480 34.90 -8.28 3.01
N SER A 481 33.69 -8.52 2.54
CA SER A 481 32.72 -7.46 2.16
C SER A 481 31.46 -7.66 2.95
N LYS A 482 30.99 -6.59 3.58
CA LYS A 482 29.68 -6.55 4.24
C LYS A 482 28.91 -5.41 3.63
N GLU A 483 27.67 -5.68 3.27
CA GLU A 483 26.75 -4.69 2.75
C GLU A 483 25.43 -4.81 3.48
N LYS A 484 24.97 -3.68 4.00
CA LYS A 484 23.66 -3.56 4.64
C LYS A 484 22.87 -2.49 3.91
N ALA A 485 21.65 -2.80 3.56
CA ALA A 485 20.69 -1.86 3.01
C ALA A 485 19.38 -1.94 3.80
N GLU A 486 18.91 -0.82 4.27
CA GLU A 486 17.66 -0.73 5.02
C GLU A 486 16.74 0.29 4.36
N LEU A 487 15.52 -0.12 4.11
CA LEU A 487 14.41 0.74 3.65
C LEU A 487 13.34 0.76 4.73
N LEU A 488 12.98 1.94 5.20
CA LEU A 488 11.85 2.14 6.10
C LEU A 488 10.91 3.18 5.53
N ILE A 489 9.61 2.92 5.59
CA ILE A 489 8.57 3.82 5.11
C ILE A 489 7.61 4.12 6.25
N PHE A 490 7.55 5.39 6.62
CA PHE A 490 6.68 5.93 7.67
C PHE A 490 5.56 6.75 7.03
N LEU A 491 4.42 6.76 7.69
CA LEU A 491 3.26 7.55 7.29
C LEU A 491 2.66 8.25 8.50
N THR A 492 2.31 9.53 8.33
CA THR A 492 1.72 10.38 9.36
C THR A 492 0.54 11.14 8.76
N PRO A 493 -0.71 10.75 9.04
CA PRO A 493 -1.88 11.54 8.70
C PRO A 493 -2.13 12.61 9.75
N LYS A 494 -2.65 13.76 9.32
CA LYS A 494 -3.14 14.82 10.21
C LYS A 494 -4.44 15.38 9.67
N VAL A 495 -5.52 15.24 10.43
CA VAL A 495 -6.84 15.76 10.07
C VAL A 495 -6.87 17.27 10.28
N MET A 496 -7.27 17.99 9.26
CA MET A 496 -7.50 19.44 9.28
C MET A 496 -9.01 19.68 9.19
N ARG A 497 -9.62 19.96 10.33
CA ARG A 497 -11.06 20.26 10.41
C ARG A 497 -11.34 21.64 9.86
N VAL A 498 -12.34 21.71 9.01
CA VAL A 498 -12.86 22.98 8.50
C VAL A 498 -13.94 23.45 9.48
N GLU A 499 -13.61 24.44 10.32
CA GLU A 499 -14.62 25.06 11.18
C GLU A 499 -15.68 25.75 10.32
N LYS A 500 -16.96 25.49 10.63
CA LYS A 500 -18.08 26.16 9.99
C LYS A 500 -17.99 27.64 10.38
N ARG A 501 -17.62 28.52 9.44
CA ARG A 501 -17.79 29.95 9.67
C ARG A 501 -19.28 30.20 9.90
N ALA A 502 -19.60 30.68 11.11
CA ALA A 502 -20.94 31.06 11.52
C ALA A 502 -21.52 32.17 10.65
#